data_53f4d41f4f23e82a71ccdbac25853e07
#
_entry.id   53f4d41f4f23e82a71ccdbac25853e07
#
_cell.length_a   1.000
_cell.length_b   1.000
_cell.length_c   1.000
_cell.angle_alpha   90.00
_cell.angle_beta   90.00
_cell.angle_gamma   90.00
#
_symmetry.space_group_name_H-M   'P 1'
#
loop_
_entity.id
_entity.type
_entity.pdbx_description
1 polymer ?
#
loop_
_entity_poly.entity_id
_entity_poly.type
_entity_poly.pdbx_seq_one_letter_code
_entity_poly.pdbx_strand_id
1 'polypeptide(L)'
;MSGKTKQPKHKMSAMAKKEERTSWLFIALPFLGFLLFMAYPICFAVFASMSKWTGMNSLVDNFCGLQNYINIFHDEKFWKSLLTTIIYLIGIPIGMILGLLLAMGMNRKIPGIRLLRTMYYVPVVSSLVAVSILWAWVYNYDYGLFNSIIKLLTGHHGPNWLGDEFWVKVALIIFMVWKGLGTSIILYLAGLQNIPRNYYEAASIDGANGWQKFRHITVPLVSPVTFYILITSLIGGFQVFVEVQVMTNKGGTNYSAATVVYYLYDKAFSNGQLGYGCALAVILAIIIFIITALNFAGQDRWVKTMD
;
A
#
# COMPACT_ATOMS: atom_id res chain seq x y z
N MET A 1 0.11 46.91 35.18
CA MET A 1 1.34 47.09 34.42
C MET A 1 2.20 45.85 34.56
N SER A 2 2.08 44.88 33.63
CA SER A 2 2.86 43.63 33.67
C SER A 2 4.05 43.79 32.73
N GLY A 3 5.25 43.95 33.34
CA GLY A 3 6.50 44.08 32.63
C GLY A 3 6.93 42.75 32.03
N LYS A 4 6.87 42.59 30.71
CA LYS A 4 7.52 41.51 30.01
C LYS A 4 9.02 41.67 30.10
N THR A 5 9.67 40.94 31.01
CA THR A 5 11.14 40.78 31.04
C THR A 5 11.59 40.08 29.75
N LYS A 6 12.27 40.86 28.88
CA LYS A 6 12.99 40.29 27.72
C LYS A 6 14.14 39.44 28.25
N GLN A 7 14.05 38.12 28.07
CA GLN A 7 15.18 37.22 28.28
C GLN A 7 16.38 37.66 27.40
N PRO A 8 17.59 37.75 27.94
CA PRO A 8 18.77 38.10 27.17
C PRO A 8 19.03 37.02 26.11
N LYS A 9 19.18 37.42 24.84
CA LYS A 9 19.65 36.52 23.77
C LYS A 9 21.04 35.99 24.14
N HIS A 10 21.10 34.76 24.57
CA HIS A 10 22.37 34.10 24.89
C HIS A 10 23.21 34.07 23.60
N LYS A 11 24.35 34.75 23.56
CA LYS A 11 25.31 34.65 22.43
C LYS A 11 25.84 33.20 22.42
N MET A 12 25.55 32.47 21.37
CA MET A 12 26.04 31.09 21.19
C MET A 12 27.58 31.08 21.26
N SER A 13 28.14 30.13 22.01
CA SER A 13 29.58 29.91 22.10
C SER A 13 30.17 29.53 20.73
N ALA A 14 31.47 29.73 20.52
CA ALA A 14 32.16 29.34 19.30
C ALA A 14 31.99 27.83 18.98
N MET A 15 31.93 26.99 20.01
CA MET A 15 31.69 25.54 19.92
C MET A 15 30.26 25.23 19.46
N ALA A 16 29.27 25.89 20.03
CA ALA A 16 27.87 25.75 19.62
C ALA A 16 27.64 26.16 18.15
N LYS A 17 28.30 27.22 17.67
CA LYS A 17 28.27 27.63 16.26
C LYS A 17 28.94 26.61 15.33
N LYS A 18 30.00 25.95 15.76
CA LYS A 18 30.65 24.88 15.00
C LYS A 18 29.78 23.66 14.92
N GLU A 19 29.15 23.26 16.03
CA GLU A 19 28.19 22.15 16.09
C GLU A 19 26.96 22.43 15.20
N GLU A 20 26.38 23.61 15.26
CA GLU A 20 25.27 24.04 14.42
C GLU A 20 25.64 23.96 12.92
N ARG A 21 26.81 24.48 12.54
CA ARG A 21 27.28 24.42 11.13
C ARG A 21 27.50 22.99 10.67
N THR A 22 28.05 22.14 11.52
CA THR A 22 28.24 20.71 11.21
C THR A 22 26.89 19.99 11.08
N SER A 23 25.94 20.28 11.97
CA SER A 23 24.58 19.73 11.91
C SER A 23 23.85 20.13 10.62
N TRP A 24 23.98 21.40 10.21
CA TRP A 24 23.44 21.85 8.93
C TRP A 24 24.04 21.13 7.72
N LEU A 25 25.34 20.83 7.74
CA LEU A 25 26.00 20.06 6.68
C LEU A 25 25.47 18.63 6.58
N PHE A 26 25.23 17.98 7.73
CA PHE A 26 24.64 16.62 7.75
C PHE A 26 23.19 16.59 7.27
N ILE A 27 22.41 17.63 7.57
CA ILE A 27 21.02 17.74 7.12
C ILE A 27 20.94 18.18 5.64
N ALA A 28 21.87 19.02 5.18
CA ALA A 28 21.84 19.56 3.83
C ALA A 28 21.92 18.47 2.74
N LEU A 29 22.73 17.42 2.94
CA LEU A 29 22.90 16.36 1.96
C LEU A 29 21.62 15.55 1.71
N PRO A 30 20.92 15.00 2.73
CA PRO A 30 19.63 14.36 2.54
C PRO A 30 18.55 15.32 2.01
N PHE A 31 18.58 16.58 2.46
CA PHE A 31 17.62 17.59 2.00
C PHE A 31 17.80 17.96 0.51
N LEU A 32 19.03 18.10 0.05
CA LEU A 32 19.33 18.27 -1.38
C LEU A 32 18.90 17.05 -2.19
N GLY A 33 19.14 15.83 -1.67
CA GLY A 33 18.64 14.60 -2.27
C GLY A 33 17.12 14.60 -2.40
N PHE A 34 16.41 15.01 -1.36
CA PHE A 34 14.95 15.15 -1.40
C PHE A 34 14.51 16.19 -2.46
N LEU A 35 15.14 17.36 -2.49
CA LEU A 35 14.78 18.41 -3.46
C LEU A 35 15.00 17.96 -4.90
N LEU A 36 16.13 17.30 -5.20
CA LEU A 36 16.49 16.92 -6.56
C LEU A 36 15.71 15.67 -7.04
N PHE A 37 15.53 14.68 -6.18
CA PHE A 37 14.98 13.37 -6.60
C PHE A 37 13.50 13.17 -6.26
N MET A 38 12.92 14.02 -5.41
CA MET A 38 11.49 13.93 -5.07
C MET A 38 10.75 15.23 -5.37
N ALA A 39 11.14 16.34 -4.79
CA ALA A 39 10.38 17.58 -4.94
C ALA A 39 10.37 18.09 -6.40
N TYR A 40 11.54 18.13 -7.04
CA TYR A 40 11.64 18.57 -8.44
C TYR A 40 10.80 17.71 -9.41
N PRO A 41 10.90 16.35 -9.43
CA PRO A 41 10.06 15.53 -10.30
C PRO A 41 8.55 15.67 -10.01
N ILE A 42 8.15 15.84 -8.74
CA ILE A 42 6.75 16.08 -8.39
C ILE A 42 6.26 17.41 -8.98
N CYS A 43 7.01 18.51 -8.77
CA CYS A 43 6.66 19.81 -9.33
C CYS A 43 6.64 19.76 -10.87
N PHE A 44 7.60 19.07 -11.47
CA PHE A 44 7.65 18.86 -12.92
C PHE A 44 6.42 18.08 -13.42
N ALA A 45 6.03 17.01 -12.75
CA ALA A 45 4.84 16.22 -13.11
C ALA A 45 3.56 17.06 -13.00
N VAL A 46 3.41 17.90 -11.95
CA VAL A 46 2.30 18.82 -11.83
C VAL A 46 2.26 19.83 -12.97
N PHE A 47 3.40 20.39 -13.35
CA PHE A 47 3.47 21.30 -14.51
C PHE A 47 3.17 20.57 -15.83
N ALA A 48 3.76 19.40 -16.05
CA ALA A 48 3.53 18.58 -17.25
C ALA A 48 2.07 18.12 -17.37
N SER A 49 1.36 17.94 -16.26
CA SER A 49 -0.06 17.56 -16.24
C SER A 49 -0.98 18.59 -16.91
N MET A 50 -0.53 19.84 -16.95
CA MET A 50 -1.25 20.96 -17.58
C MET A 50 -0.86 21.18 -19.05
N SER A 51 -0.14 20.22 -19.66
CA SER A 51 0.31 20.26 -21.04
C SER A 51 -0.06 18.99 -21.82
N LYS A 52 -0.28 19.10 -23.12
CA LYS A 52 -0.38 17.96 -24.05
C LYS A 52 1.02 17.45 -24.43
N TRP A 53 1.82 17.20 -23.42
CA TRP A 53 3.22 16.79 -23.59
C TRP A 53 3.35 15.32 -23.98
N THR A 54 4.17 15.08 -25.04
CA THR A 54 4.44 13.72 -25.55
C THR A 54 5.89 13.27 -25.30
N GLY A 55 6.72 14.11 -24.65
CA GLY A 55 8.16 13.86 -24.47
C GLY A 55 9.03 14.42 -25.59
N MET A 56 8.49 14.62 -26.79
CA MET A 56 9.22 15.13 -27.95
C MET A 56 8.87 16.58 -28.28
N ASN A 57 7.67 17.03 -27.88
CA ASN A 57 7.22 18.40 -28.12
C ASN A 57 7.55 19.33 -26.95
N SER A 58 7.52 20.64 -27.18
CA SER A 58 7.70 21.64 -26.12
C SER A 58 6.55 21.57 -25.11
N LEU A 59 6.89 21.57 -23.83
CA LEU A 59 5.95 21.58 -22.71
C LEU A 59 5.16 22.90 -22.66
N VAL A 60 5.82 24.00 -22.94
CA VAL A 60 5.25 25.36 -22.83
C VAL A 60 4.30 25.64 -24.00
N ASP A 61 4.72 25.31 -25.23
CA ASP A 61 3.91 25.58 -26.43
C ASP A 61 2.65 24.71 -26.48
N ASN A 62 2.64 23.58 -25.78
CA ASN A 62 1.49 22.67 -25.70
C ASN A 62 0.72 22.79 -24.37
N PHE A 63 0.89 23.92 -23.66
CA PHE A 63 0.18 24.17 -22.43
C PHE A 63 -1.34 24.22 -22.68
N CYS A 64 -2.10 23.42 -21.95
CA CYS A 64 -3.56 23.29 -22.11
C CYS A 64 -4.34 23.54 -20.81
N GLY A 65 -3.67 23.99 -19.75
CA GLY A 65 -4.30 24.25 -18.46
C GLY A 65 -4.95 22.99 -17.87
N LEU A 66 -6.22 23.07 -17.53
CA LEU A 66 -6.96 21.96 -16.91
C LEU A 66 -7.61 20.99 -17.91
N GLN A 67 -7.34 21.10 -19.21
CA GLN A 67 -8.02 20.29 -20.21
C GLN A 67 -7.79 18.78 -20.03
N ASN A 68 -6.58 18.34 -19.62
CA ASN A 68 -6.32 16.95 -19.33
C ASN A 68 -7.20 16.41 -18.20
N TYR A 69 -7.41 17.21 -17.16
CA TYR A 69 -8.28 16.85 -16.03
C TYR A 69 -9.75 16.73 -16.46
N ILE A 70 -10.24 17.68 -17.25
CA ILE A 70 -11.60 17.62 -17.80
C ILE A 70 -11.77 16.34 -18.64
N ASN A 71 -10.81 16.04 -19.50
CA ASN A 71 -10.85 14.84 -20.34
C ASN A 71 -10.84 13.55 -19.50
N ILE A 72 -10.05 13.49 -18.41
CA ILE A 72 -10.00 12.32 -17.51
C ILE A 72 -11.37 12.06 -16.87
N PHE A 73 -12.08 13.09 -16.42
CA PHE A 73 -13.40 12.90 -15.81
C PHE A 73 -14.49 12.45 -16.79
N HIS A 74 -14.29 12.64 -18.10
CA HIS A 74 -15.17 12.12 -19.16
C HIS A 74 -14.70 10.78 -19.75
N ASP A 75 -13.56 10.24 -19.28
CA ASP A 75 -12.98 9.00 -19.79
C ASP A 75 -13.52 7.78 -19.03
N GLU A 76 -14.31 6.96 -19.71
CA GLU A 76 -14.89 5.72 -19.15
C GLU A 76 -13.81 4.76 -18.63
N LYS A 77 -12.63 4.68 -19.30
CA LYS A 77 -11.54 3.82 -18.87
C LYS A 77 -10.95 4.26 -17.53
N PHE A 78 -10.91 5.55 -17.26
CA PHE A 78 -10.51 6.06 -15.96
C PHE A 78 -11.43 5.55 -14.85
N TRP A 79 -12.73 5.72 -15.01
CA TRP A 79 -13.71 5.28 -14.01
C TRP A 79 -13.71 3.77 -13.80
N LYS A 80 -13.58 3.00 -14.90
CA LYS A 80 -13.45 1.53 -14.84
C LYS A 80 -12.18 1.13 -14.07
N SER A 81 -11.06 1.76 -14.33
CA SER A 81 -9.79 1.52 -13.64
C SER A 81 -9.84 1.93 -12.16
N LEU A 82 -10.50 3.05 -11.85
CA LEU A 82 -10.70 3.49 -10.47
C LEU A 82 -11.57 2.50 -9.70
N LEU A 83 -12.68 2.04 -10.29
CA LEU A 83 -13.53 1.02 -9.68
C LEU A 83 -12.77 -0.28 -9.44
N THR A 84 -11.98 -0.75 -10.42
CA THR A 84 -11.14 -1.94 -10.27
C THR A 84 -10.12 -1.77 -9.15
N THR A 85 -9.47 -0.60 -9.07
CA THR A 85 -8.55 -0.29 -7.97
C THR A 85 -9.25 -0.38 -6.60
N ILE A 86 -10.46 0.19 -6.48
CA ILE A 86 -11.25 0.12 -5.24
C ILE A 86 -11.63 -1.33 -4.90
N ILE A 87 -12.00 -2.14 -5.89
CA ILE A 87 -12.31 -3.56 -5.68
C ILE A 87 -11.08 -4.30 -5.10
N TYR A 88 -9.88 -3.99 -5.56
CA TYR A 88 -8.66 -4.62 -5.02
C TYR A 88 -8.40 -4.27 -3.55
N LEU A 89 -8.87 -3.12 -3.06
CA LEU A 89 -8.76 -2.75 -1.65
C LEU A 89 -9.54 -3.70 -0.72
N ILE A 90 -10.49 -4.47 -1.23
CA ILE A 90 -11.21 -5.51 -0.46
C ILE A 90 -10.23 -6.56 0.09
N GLY A 91 -9.12 -6.80 -0.60
CA GLY A 91 -8.05 -7.68 -0.11
C GLY A 91 -7.39 -7.21 1.19
N ILE A 92 -7.42 -5.90 1.49
CA ILE A 92 -6.75 -5.34 2.67
C ILE A 92 -7.36 -5.86 3.97
N PRO A 93 -8.67 -5.69 4.25
CA PRO A 93 -9.26 -6.23 5.48
C PRO A 93 -9.13 -7.75 5.57
N ILE A 94 -9.20 -8.48 4.46
CA ILE A 94 -8.99 -9.93 4.44
C ILE A 94 -7.56 -10.26 4.89
N GLY A 95 -6.56 -9.60 4.29
CA GLY A 95 -5.15 -9.78 4.66
C GLY A 95 -4.84 -9.38 6.10
N MET A 96 -5.46 -8.33 6.62
CA MET A 96 -5.32 -7.88 8.01
C MET A 96 -5.89 -8.91 8.99
N ILE A 97 -7.10 -9.42 8.75
CA ILE A 97 -7.75 -10.44 9.60
C ILE A 97 -6.92 -11.71 9.60
N LEU A 98 -6.55 -12.23 8.43
CA LEU A 98 -5.72 -13.42 8.31
C LEU A 98 -4.35 -13.22 8.95
N GLY A 99 -3.72 -12.06 8.73
CA GLY A 99 -2.43 -11.69 9.32
C GLY A 99 -2.47 -11.68 10.85
N LEU A 100 -3.50 -11.09 11.46
CA LEU A 100 -3.68 -11.09 12.91
C LEU A 100 -3.90 -12.50 13.47
N LEU A 101 -4.78 -13.29 12.85
CA LEU A 101 -5.06 -14.66 13.28
C LEU A 101 -3.81 -15.55 13.20
N LEU A 102 -3.06 -15.46 12.10
CA LEU A 102 -1.81 -16.20 11.94
C LEU A 102 -0.74 -15.72 12.93
N ALA A 103 -0.61 -14.41 13.16
CA ALA A 103 0.32 -13.86 14.15
C ALA A 103 -0.01 -14.35 15.57
N MET A 104 -1.29 -14.40 15.95
CA MET A 104 -1.71 -14.94 17.24
C MET A 104 -1.37 -16.42 17.38
N GLY A 105 -1.56 -17.23 16.34
CA GLY A 105 -1.13 -18.62 16.31
C GLY A 105 0.38 -18.74 16.48
N MET A 106 1.16 -17.91 15.77
CA MET A 106 2.62 -17.89 15.80
C MET A 106 3.23 -17.23 17.06
N ASN A 107 2.45 -16.54 17.85
CA ASN A 107 2.89 -15.97 19.13
C ASN A 107 2.97 -17.05 20.24
N ARG A 108 2.47 -18.24 20.00
CA ARG A 108 2.56 -19.39 20.92
C ARG A 108 3.92 -20.09 20.75
N LYS A 109 4.37 -20.78 21.82
CA LYS A 109 5.57 -21.64 21.75
C LYS A 109 5.23 -22.95 21.05
N ILE A 110 5.32 -22.96 19.72
CA ILE A 110 5.03 -24.13 18.88
C ILE A 110 6.37 -24.66 18.32
N PRO A 111 6.64 -25.97 18.35
CA PRO A 111 7.81 -26.53 17.68
C PRO A 111 7.76 -26.21 16.17
N GLY A 112 8.90 -25.88 15.57
CA GLY A 112 8.96 -25.51 14.15
C GLY A 112 8.55 -24.08 13.80
N ILE A 113 8.22 -23.21 14.79
CA ILE A 113 7.81 -21.82 14.54
C ILE A 113 8.81 -21.03 13.69
N ARG A 114 10.12 -21.32 13.79
CA ARG A 114 11.16 -20.69 12.98
C ARG A 114 10.97 -20.99 11.50
N LEU A 115 10.68 -22.25 11.16
CA LEU A 115 10.45 -22.67 9.78
C LEU A 115 9.19 -22.00 9.22
N LEU A 116 8.09 -21.97 9.98
CA LEU A 116 6.86 -21.29 9.59
C LEU A 116 7.11 -19.81 9.32
N ARG A 117 7.86 -19.10 10.18
CA ARG A 117 8.24 -17.71 9.97
C ARG A 117 9.00 -17.51 8.65
N THR A 118 9.97 -18.39 8.37
CA THR A 118 10.72 -18.34 7.09
C THR A 118 9.79 -18.52 5.90
N MET A 119 8.88 -19.48 5.94
CA MET A 119 7.93 -19.74 4.84
C MET A 119 7.04 -18.54 4.52
N TYR A 120 6.54 -17.81 5.53
CA TYR A 120 5.76 -16.61 5.32
C TYR A 120 6.59 -15.39 4.91
N TYR A 121 7.89 -15.38 5.24
CA TYR A 121 8.77 -14.27 4.90
C TYR A 121 9.34 -14.37 3.48
N VAL A 122 9.52 -15.57 2.95
CA VAL A 122 10.03 -15.79 1.58
C VAL A 122 9.25 -14.98 0.52
N PRO A 123 7.92 -14.98 0.49
CA PRO A 123 7.17 -14.14 -0.46
C PRO A 123 7.47 -12.64 -0.33
N VAL A 124 7.71 -12.15 0.89
CA VAL A 124 7.96 -10.71 1.13
C VAL A 124 9.25 -10.24 0.48
N VAL A 125 10.32 -11.03 0.60
CA VAL A 125 11.65 -10.67 0.07
C VAL A 125 11.82 -11.04 -1.42
N SER A 126 10.91 -11.83 -1.97
CA SER A 126 10.96 -12.25 -3.37
C SER A 126 10.59 -11.10 -4.32
N SER A 127 11.25 -11.07 -5.49
CA SER A 127 10.90 -10.12 -6.55
C SER A 127 9.43 -10.23 -6.93
N LEU A 128 8.73 -9.09 -6.92
CA LEU A 128 7.30 -9.03 -7.26
C LEU A 128 7.04 -9.54 -8.68
N VAL A 129 7.91 -9.19 -9.65
CA VAL A 129 7.81 -9.65 -11.04
C VAL A 129 7.94 -11.17 -11.12
N ALA A 130 8.96 -11.75 -10.49
CA ALA A 130 9.20 -13.19 -10.53
C ALA A 130 8.03 -13.97 -9.91
N VAL A 131 7.53 -13.50 -8.78
CA VAL A 131 6.39 -14.13 -8.11
C VAL A 131 5.10 -13.96 -8.92
N SER A 132 4.90 -12.83 -9.58
CA SER A 132 3.74 -12.62 -10.46
C SER A 132 3.76 -13.59 -11.66
N ILE A 133 4.94 -13.85 -12.25
CA ILE A 133 5.09 -14.86 -13.34
C ILE A 133 4.74 -16.25 -12.82
N LEU A 134 5.22 -16.63 -11.62
CA LEU A 134 4.87 -17.92 -11.02
C LEU A 134 3.35 -18.06 -10.80
N TRP A 135 2.71 -17.01 -10.30
CA TRP A 135 1.27 -17.05 -10.08
C TRP A 135 0.46 -17.03 -11.37
N ALA A 136 0.94 -16.36 -12.44
CA ALA A 136 0.35 -16.46 -13.76
C ALA A 136 0.35 -17.92 -14.27
N TRP A 137 1.43 -18.67 -13.99
CA TRP A 137 1.48 -20.11 -14.26
C TRP A 137 0.50 -20.90 -13.37
N VAL A 138 0.44 -20.63 -12.09
CA VAL A 138 -0.51 -21.27 -11.14
C VAL A 138 -1.97 -21.06 -11.57
N TYR A 139 -2.31 -19.90 -12.11
CA TYR A 139 -3.63 -19.55 -12.62
C TYR A 139 -3.89 -19.97 -14.07
N ASN A 140 -2.93 -20.61 -14.76
CA ASN A 140 -3.14 -21.03 -16.14
C ASN A 140 -4.36 -21.95 -16.25
N TYR A 141 -5.20 -21.69 -17.29
CA TYR A 141 -6.47 -22.41 -17.45
C TYR A 141 -6.25 -23.91 -17.69
N ASP A 142 -5.32 -24.27 -18.58
CA ASP A 142 -5.16 -25.65 -19.08
C ASP A 142 -4.33 -26.52 -18.12
N TYR A 143 -3.20 -25.98 -17.60
CA TYR A 143 -2.20 -26.75 -16.83
C TYR A 143 -1.86 -26.12 -15.49
N GLY A 144 -2.55 -25.05 -15.09
CA GLY A 144 -2.29 -24.39 -13.83
C GLY A 144 -2.66 -25.22 -12.61
N LEU A 145 -1.92 -25.01 -11.52
CA LEU A 145 -2.06 -25.78 -10.29
C LEU A 145 -3.49 -25.72 -9.72
N PHE A 146 -4.12 -24.53 -9.72
CA PHE A 146 -5.47 -24.37 -9.18
C PHE A 146 -6.51 -25.14 -9.97
N ASN A 147 -6.48 -25.07 -11.29
CA ASN A 147 -7.42 -25.82 -12.13
C ASN A 147 -7.14 -27.32 -12.09
N SER A 148 -5.88 -27.74 -11.96
CA SER A 148 -5.54 -29.14 -11.76
C SER A 148 -6.10 -29.72 -10.45
N ILE A 149 -6.04 -28.97 -9.35
CA ILE A 149 -6.64 -29.33 -8.06
C ILE A 149 -8.18 -29.35 -8.16
N ILE A 150 -8.79 -28.33 -8.76
CA ILE A 150 -10.25 -28.26 -8.93
C ILE A 150 -10.74 -29.45 -9.77
N LYS A 151 -10.05 -29.76 -10.87
CA LYS A 151 -10.38 -30.89 -11.73
C LYS A 151 -10.26 -32.23 -11.01
N LEU A 152 -9.22 -32.38 -10.17
CA LEU A 152 -9.05 -33.60 -9.36
C LEU A 152 -10.18 -33.80 -8.33
N LEU A 153 -10.67 -32.69 -7.73
CA LEU A 153 -11.68 -32.75 -6.68
C LEU A 153 -13.13 -32.80 -7.22
N THR A 154 -13.40 -32.13 -8.37
CA THR A 154 -14.76 -31.94 -8.88
C THR A 154 -15.03 -32.67 -10.18
N GLY A 155 -14.01 -33.14 -10.88
CA GLY A 155 -14.11 -33.71 -12.22
C GLY A 155 -14.28 -32.65 -13.34
N HIS A 156 -14.43 -31.38 -13.01
CA HIS A 156 -14.63 -30.28 -13.95
C HIS A 156 -13.47 -29.30 -13.97
N HIS A 157 -13.25 -28.62 -15.09
CA HIS A 157 -12.30 -27.51 -15.14
C HIS A 157 -12.78 -26.35 -14.29
N GLY A 158 -11.86 -25.71 -13.58
CA GLY A 158 -12.11 -24.47 -12.87
C GLY A 158 -12.28 -23.28 -13.83
N PRO A 159 -12.47 -22.06 -13.30
CA PRO A 159 -12.67 -20.87 -14.10
C PRO A 159 -11.39 -20.47 -14.87
N ASN A 160 -11.57 -19.64 -15.89
CA ASN A 160 -10.43 -18.98 -16.53
C ASN A 160 -10.00 -17.78 -15.69
N TRP A 161 -9.12 -18.04 -14.71
CA TRP A 161 -8.69 -17.09 -13.68
C TRP A 161 -8.21 -15.73 -14.21
N LEU A 162 -7.49 -15.71 -15.33
CA LEU A 162 -6.90 -14.49 -15.88
C LEU A 162 -7.60 -14.01 -17.15
N GLY A 163 -8.45 -14.84 -17.76
CA GLY A 163 -9.15 -14.52 -19.00
C GLY A 163 -10.59 -14.01 -18.80
N ASP A 164 -11.19 -14.26 -17.65
CA ASP A 164 -12.55 -13.83 -17.32
C ASP A 164 -12.55 -12.51 -16.55
N GLU A 165 -13.50 -11.62 -16.81
CA GLU A 165 -13.58 -10.27 -16.22
C GLU A 165 -13.80 -10.27 -14.70
N PHE A 166 -14.50 -11.24 -14.17
CA PHE A 166 -14.74 -11.37 -12.74
C PHE A 166 -13.58 -12.10 -12.06
N TRP A 167 -13.18 -13.26 -12.61
CA TRP A 167 -12.19 -14.13 -11.99
C TRP A 167 -10.80 -13.50 -11.96
N VAL A 168 -10.44 -12.64 -12.91
CA VAL A 168 -9.17 -11.93 -12.89
C VAL A 168 -9.03 -11.03 -11.65
N LYS A 169 -10.12 -10.40 -11.22
CA LYS A 169 -10.11 -9.58 -9.99
C LYS A 169 -9.94 -10.45 -8.75
N VAL A 170 -10.65 -11.58 -8.70
CA VAL A 170 -10.53 -12.56 -7.60
C VAL A 170 -9.09 -13.10 -7.52
N ALA A 171 -8.52 -13.49 -8.66
CA ALA A 171 -7.16 -14.01 -8.74
C ALA A 171 -6.13 -13.00 -8.23
N LEU A 172 -6.22 -11.74 -8.66
CA LEU A 172 -5.32 -10.69 -8.21
C LEU A 172 -5.51 -10.36 -6.71
N ILE A 173 -6.74 -10.35 -6.19
CA ILE A 173 -6.97 -10.17 -4.76
C ILE A 173 -6.33 -11.30 -3.94
N ILE A 174 -6.51 -12.56 -4.35
CA ILE A 174 -5.88 -13.73 -3.68
C ILE A 174 -4.36 -13.59 -3.68
N PHE A 175 -3.79 -13.23 -4.84
CA PHE A 175 -2.35 -12.99 -4.97
C PHE A 175 -1.85 -11.90 -4.02
N MET A 176 -2.50 -10.74 -4.02
CA MET A 176 -2.11 -9.59 -3.18
C MET A 176 -2.24 -9.89 -1.69
N VAL A 177 -3.33 -10.57 -1.28
CA VAL A 177 -3.51 -11.02 0.11
C VAL A 177 -2.36 -11.95 0.50
N TRP A 178 -2.09 -12.99 -0.29
CA TRP A 178 -1.02 -13.94 -0.03
C TRP A 178 0.36 -13.24 0.07
N LYS A 179 0.67 -12.35 -0.87
CA LYS A 179 1.94 -11.60 -0.90
C LYS A 179 2.09 -10.67 0.31
N GLY A 180 1.01 -10.04 0.75
CA GLY A 180 0.98 -9.10 1.87
C GLY A 180 0.96 -9.77 3.25
N LEU A 181 0.55 -11.04 3.34
CA LEU A 181 0.40 -11.74 4.63
C LEU A 181 1.67 -11.73 5.46
N GLY A 182 2.84 -11.99 4.86
CA GLY A 182 4.10 -12.05 5.60
C GLY A 182 4.42 -10.76 6.34
N THR A 183 4.25 -9.62 5.69
CA THR A 183 4.44 -8.30 6.33
C THR A 183 3.44 -8.06 7.46
N SER A 184 2.16 -8.36 7.22
CA SER A 184 1.11 -8.21 8.22
C SER A 184 1.36 -9.09 9.45
N ILE A 185 1.77 -10.36 9.25
CA ILE A 185 2.09 -11.29 10.34
C ILE A 185 3.24 -10.75 11.20
N ILE A 186 4.32 -10.27 10.59
CA ILE A 186 5.50 -9.77 11.32
C ILE A 186 5.12 -8.54 12.16
N LEU A 187 4.38 -7.61 11.58
CA LEU A 187 3.95 -6.40 12.28
C LEU A 187 3.00 -6.72 13.43
N TYR A 188 1.99 -7.56 13.19
CA TYR A 188 1.10 -7.99 14.27
C TYR A 188 1.82 -8.79 15.35
N LEU A 189 2.77 -9.65 14.98
CA LEU A 189 3.55 -10.42 15.96
C LEU A 189 4.37 -9.50 16.86
N ALA A 190 5.00 -8.47 16.30
CA ALA A 190 5.68 -7.43 17.07
C ALA A 190 4.72 -6.68 18.01
N GLY A 191 3.54 -6.28 17.49
CA GLY A 191 2.51 -5.63 18.29
C GLY A 191 2.01 -6.50 19.44
N LEU A 192 1.74 -7.79 19.17
CA LEU A 192 1.27 -8.76 20.18
C LEU A 192 2.34 -9.00 21.28
N GLN A 193 3.62 -8.98 20.92
CA GLN A 193 4.72 -9.18 21.88
C GLN A 193 4.93 -7.96 22.78
N ASN A 194 4.50 -6.78 22.35
CA ASN A 194 4.57 -5.55 23.15
C ASN A 194 3.44 -5.47 24.20
N ILE A 195 2.39 -6.30 24.13
CA ILE A 195 1.34 -6.30 25.13
C ILE A 195 1.85 -6.95 26.43
N PRO A 196 1.89 -6.23 27.56
CA PRO A 196 2.32 -6.78 28.82
C PRO A 196 1.43 -7.94 29.28
N ARG A 197 2.04 -9.01 29.79
CA ARG A 197 1.34 -10.23 30.21
C ARG A 197 0.34 -10.02 31.37
N ASN A 198 0.62 -9.03 32.22
CA ASN A 198 -0.25 -8.69 33.37
C ASN A 198 -1.70 -8.39 32.94
N TYR A 199 -1.94 -7.82 31.74
CA TYR A 199 -3.30 -7.62 31.24
C TYR A 199 -4.07 -8.94 31.07
N TYR A 200 -3.38 -9.96 30.52
CA TYR A 200 -3.98 -11.29 30.31
C TYR A 200 -4.11 -12.07 31.62
N GLU A 201 -3.19 -11.89 32.56
CA GLU A 201 -3.21 -12.52 33.88
C GLU A 201 -4.35 -11.96 34.73
N ALA A 202 -4.49 -10.63 34.82
CA ALA A 202 -5.61 -9.98 35.53
C ALA A 202 -6.97 -10.44 34.96
N ALA A 203 -7.12 -10.40 33.62
CA ALA A 203 -8.34 -10.89 32.98
C ALA A 203 -8.60 -12.39 33.23
N SER A 204 -7.54 -13.19 33.47
CA SER A 204 -7.71 -14.60 33.83
C SER A 204 -8.25 -14.77 35.27
N ILE A 205 -7.80 -13.92 36.19
CA ILE A 205 -8.29 -13.89 37.59
C ILE A 205 -9.75 -13.47 37.61
N ASP A 206 -10.13 -12.49 36.74
CA ASP A 206 -11.52 -12.05 36.57
C ASP A 206 -12.43 -13.05 35.83
N GLY A 207 -11.91 -14.23 35.46
CA GLY A 207 -12.66 -15.29 34.79
C GLY A 207 -12.93 -15.07 33.31
N ALA A 208 -12.22 -14.12 32.65
CA ALA A 208 -12.41 -13.86 31.24
C ALA A 208 -11.95 -15.05 30.36
N ASN A 209 -12.81 -15.47 29.43
CA ASN A 209 -12.49 -16.50 28.45
C ASN A 209 -11.60 -15.98 27.31
N GLY A 210 -11.15 -16.89 26.44
CA GLY A 210 -10.24 -16.54 25.33
C GLY A 210 -10.80 -15.49 24.35
N TRP A 211 -12.10 -15.57 24.05
CA TRP A 211 -12.77 -14.60 23.16
C TRP A 211 -12.87 -13.21 23.80
N GLN A 212 -13.17 -13.15 25.10
CA GLN A 212 -13.22 -11.90 25.87
C GLN A 212 -11.83 -11.23 25.90
N LYS A 213 -10.76 -12.00 26.17
CA LYS A 213 -9.37 -11.51 26.10
C LYS A 213 -9.00 -11.03 24.70
N PHE A 214 -9.40 -11.76 23.66
CA PHE A 214 -9.19 -11.32 22.28
C PHE A 214 -9.85 -9.98 21.99
N ARG A 215 -11.17 -9.87 22.27
CA ARG A 215 -11.97 -8.70 21.91
C ARG A 215 -11.64 -7.46 22.75
N HIS A 216 -11.35 -7.62 24.05
CA HIS A 216 -11.22 -6.51 24.99
C HIS A 216 -9.77 -6.15 25.33
N ILE A 217 -8.82 -7.04 25.08
CA ILE A 217 -7.39 -6.80 25.33
C ILE A 217 -6.61 -6.80 24.01
N THR A 218 -6.61 -7.93 23.29
CA THR A 218 -5.76 -8.08 22.11
C THR A 218 -6.10 -7.09 21.01
N VAL A 219 -7.35 -7.06 20.53
CA VAL A 219 -7.77 -6.19 19.42
C VAL A 219 -7.57 -4.70 19.74
N PRO A 220 -7.97 -4.18 20.92
CA PRO A 220 -7.73 -2.78 21.26
C PRO A 220 -6.24 -2.43 21.37
N LEU A 221 -5.42 -3.28 21.97
CA LEU A 221 -4.01 -2.97 22.23
C LEU A 221 -3.12 -3.17 20.98
N VAL A 222 -3.55 -3.94 19.98
CA VAL A 222 -2.87 -3.98 18.66
C VAL A 222 -3.40 -2.94 17.67
N SER A 223 -4.38 -2.13 18.05
CA SER A 223 -5.00 -1.15 17.14
C SER A 223 -4.01 -0.14 16.54
N PRO A 224 -2.92 0.32 17.20
CA PRO A 224 -1.93 1.17 16.56
C PRO A 224 -1.20 0.46 15.41
N VAL A 225 -0.88 -0.82 15.59
CA VAL A 225 -0.26 -1.64 14.53
C VAL A 225 -1.26 -1.90 13.41
N THR A 226 -2.51 -2.16 13.75
CA THR A 226 -3.62 -2.33 12.79
C THR A 226 -3.79 -1.08 11.94
N PHE A 227 -3.75 0.10 12.55
CA PHE A 227 -3.80 1.37 11.85
C PHE A 227 -2.62 1.56 10.89
N TYR A 228 -1.40 1.26 11.34
CA TYR A 228 -0.21 1.34 10.50
C TYR A 228 -0.31 0.41 9.28
N ILE A 229 -0.73 -0.85 9.49
CA ILE A 229 -0.95 -1.82 8.40
C ILE A 229 -2.03 -1.30 7.45
N LEU A 230 -3.14 -0.78 7.95
CA LEU A 230 -4.23 -0.23 7.15
C LEU A 230 -3.73 0.89 6.23
N ILE A 231 -3.06 1.90 6.78
CA ILE A 231 -2.59 3.05 6.01
C ILE A 231 -1.58 2.63 4.94
N THR A 232 -0.58 1.85 5.31
CA THR A 232 0.46 1.39 4.36
C THR A 232 -0.12 0.49 3.28
N SER A 233 -1.08 -0.38 3.62
CA SER A 233 -1.76 -1.24 2.66
C SER A 233 -2.70 -0.46 1.74
N LEU A 234 -3.40 0.57 2.24
CA LEU A 234 -4.22 1.45 1.41
C LEU A 234 -3.36 2.18 0.38
N ILE A 235 -2.27 2.81 0.81
CA ILE A 235 -1.35 3.51 -0.11
C ILE A 235 -0.82 2.53 -1.17
N GLY A 236 -0.34 1.34 -0.77
CA GLY A 236 0.15 0.32 -1.70
C GLY A 236 -0.95 -0.24 -2.62
N GLY A 237 -2.17 -0.45 -2.09
CA GLY A 237 -3.31 -0.96 -2.86
C GLY A 237 -3.77 -0.03 -3.98
N PHE A 238 -3.68 1.29 -3.78
CA PHE A 238 -3.90 2.26 -4.85
C PHE A 238 -2.80 2.28 -5.91
N GLN A 239 -1.61 1.77 -5.60
CA GLN A 239 -0.41 1.79 -6.46
C GLN A 239 -0.16 0.44 -7.17
N VAL A 240 -1.10 -0.48 -7.13
CA VAL A 240 -0.99 -1.79 -7.81
C VAL A 240 -0.82 -1.60 -9.31
N PHE A 241 0.30 -2.14 -9.84
CA PHE A 241 0.69 -2.03 -11.24
C PHE A 241 1.35 -3.31 -11.77
N VAL A 242 2.43 -3.76 -11.10
CA VAL A 242 3.29 -4.84 -11.59
C VAL A 242 2.51 -6.14 -11.78
N GLU A 243 1.64 -6.47 -10.83
CA GLU A 243 0.80 -7.66 -10.86
C GLU A 243 -0.10 -7.66 -12.09
N VAL A 244 -0.76 -6.53 -12.34
CA VAL A 244 -1.63 -6.36 -13.51
C VAL A 244 -0.82 -6.45 -14.80
N GLN A 245 0.31 -5.75 -14.87
CA GLN A 245 1.17 -5.70 -16.05
C GLN A 245 1.75 -7.07 -16.41
N VAL A 246 2.12 -7.88 -15.40
CA VAL A 246 2.81 -9.16 -15.60
C VAL A 246 1.83 -10.32 -15.77
N MET A 247 0.74 -10.33 -14.98
CA MET A 247 -0.18 -11.47 -14.95
C MET A 247 -1.30 -11.36 -15.98
N THR A 248 -1.58 -10.15 -16.49
CA THR A 248 -2.69 -9.96 -17.42
C THR A 248 -2.21 -9.43 -18.76
N ASN A 249 -2.92 -9.81 -19.84
CA ASN A 249 -2.65 -9.25 -21.15
C ASN A 249 -3.43 -7.93 -21.30
N LYS A 250 -2.72 -6.83 -21.55
CA LYS A 250 -3.30 -5.48 -21.81
C LYS A 250 -4.35 -5.05 -20.76
N GLY A 251 -4.13 -5.36 -19.46
CA GLY A 251 -5.07 -5.00 -18.39
C GLY A 251 -6.29 -5.93 -18.27
N GLY A 252 -6.22 -7.13 -18.84
CA GLY A 252 -7.29 -8.14 -18.80
C GLY A 252 -8.38 -7.92 -19.88
N THR A 253 -9.27 -8.90 -20.00
CA THR A 253 -10.41 -8.84 -20.94
C THR A 253 -11.24 -7.60 -20.66
N ASN A 254 -11.53 -6.82 -21.70
CA ASN A 254 -12.24 -5.55 -21.60
C ASN A 254 -11.66 -4.57 -20.57
N TYR A 255 -10.34 -4.60 -20.34
CA TYR A 255 -9.67 -3.72 -19.36
C TYR A 255 -10.14 -3.95 -17.92
N SER A 256 -10.64 -5.15 -17.61
CA SER A 256 -11.31 -5.47 -16.33
C SER A 256 -10.34 -5.58 -15.14
N ALA A 257 -9.06 -5.83 -15.38
CA ALA A 257 -8.02 -5.92 -14.37
C ALA A 257 -7.23 -4.60 -14.21
N ALA A 258 -7.40 -3.66 -15.12
CA ALA A 258 -6.61 -2.44 -15.15
C ALA A 258 -6.87 -1.55 -13.93
N THR A 259 -5.80 -1.20 -13.23
CA THR A 259 -5.82 -0.19 -12.15
C THR A 259 -5.57 1.21 -12.71
N VAL A 260 -5.76 2.24 -11.88
CA VAL A 260 -5.44 3.62 -12.27
C VAL A 260 -3.96 3.76 -12.65
N VAL A 261 -3.04 3.08 -11.92
CA VAL A 261 -1.61 3.12 -12.24
C VAL A 261 -1.30 2.39 -13.54
N TYR A 262 -1.99 1.27 -13.80
CA TYR A 262 -1.86 0.59 -15.09
C TYR A 262 -2.34 1.50 -16.24
N TYR A 263 -3.49 2.16 -16.06
CA TYR A 263 -4.03 3.08 -17.05
C TYR A 263 -3.13 4.29 -17.29
N LEU A 264 -2.57 4.85 -16.22
CA LEU A 264 -1.56 5.90 -16.28
C LEU A 264 -0.35 5.46 -17.14
N TYR A 265 0.17 4.27 -16.86
CA TYR A 265 1.30 3.71 -17.61
C TYR A 265 0.97 3.52 -19.09
N ASP A 266 -0.20 2.95 -19.38
CA ASP A 266 -0.67 2.73 -20.74
C ASP A 266 -0.80 4.05 -21.51
N LYS A 267 -1.38 5.10 -20.91
CA LYS A 267 -1.49 6.43 -21.52
C LYS A 267 -0.14 7.11 -21.71
N ALA A 268 0.70 7.10 -20.67
CA ALA A 268 1.98 7.80 -20.70
C ALA A 268 2.99 7.14 -21.65
N PHE A 269 3.19 5.83 -21.50
CA PHE A 269 4.31 5.13 -22.15
C PHE A 269 3.89 4.32 -23.38
N SER A 270 2.72 3.68 -23.37
CA SER A 270 2.25 2.94 -24.54
C SER A 270 1.68 3.86 -25.61
N ASN A 271 0.99 4.91 -25.21
CA ASN A 271 0.33 5.85 -26.14
C ASN A 271 1.09 7.19 -26.29
N GLY A 272 2.21 7.38 -25.57
CA GLY A 272 3.03 8.60 -25.67
C GLY A 272 2.37 9.88 -25.15
N GLN A 273 1.30 9.76 -24.36
CA GLN A 273 0.55 10.91 -23.78
C GLN A 273 1.06 11.22 -22.37
N LEU A 274 2.32 11.65 -22.24
CA LEU A 274 2.97 11.86 -20.94
C LEU A 274 2.25 12.91 -20.10
N GLY A 275 1.80 14.02 -20.68
CA GLY A 275 1.05 15.05 -19.97
C GLY A 275 -0.26 14.53 -19.38
N TYR A 276 -0.99 13.69 -20.12
CA TYR A 276 -2.20 13.02 -19.63
C TYR A 276 -1.90 12.03 -18.52
N GLY A 277 -0.81 11.24 -18.66
CA GLY A 277 -0.32 10.34 -17.62
C GLY A 277 0.05 11.09 -16.34
N CYS A 278 0.73 12.24 -16.45
CA CYS A 278 1.01 13.11 -15.30
C CYS A 278 -0.26 13.62 -14.62
N ALA A 279 -1.30 13.98 -15.38
CA ALA A 279 -2.58 14.40 -14.81
C ALA A 279 -3.28 13.25 -14.05
N LEU A 280 -3.24 12.03 -14.59
CA LEU A 280 -3.72 10.82 -13.88
C LEU A 280 -2.96 10.59 -12.57
N ALA A 281 -1.63 10.77 -12.57
CA ALA A 281 -0.80 10.65 -11.37
C ALA A 281 -1.17 11.66 -10.29
N VAL A 282 -1.40 12.92 -10.68
CA VAL A 282 -1.81 13.98 -9.76
C VAL A 282 -3.19 13.68 -9.16
N ILE A 283 -4.17 13.24 -9.98
CA ILE A 283 -5.50 12.85 -9.47
C ILE A 283 -5.37 11.69 -8.48
N LEU A 284 -4.60 10.66 -8.82
CA LEU A 284 -4.39 9.51 -7.94
C LEU A 284 -3.73 9.92 -6.62
N ALA A 285 -2.70 10.79 -6.67
CA ALA A 285 -2.05 11.32 -5.48
C ALA A 285 -3.03 12.08 -4.58
N ILE A 286 -3.92 12.90 -5.15
CA ILE A 286 -4.97 13.62 -4.41
C ILE A 286 -5.94 12.64 -3.77
N ILE A 287 -6.38 11.59 -4.49
CA ILE A 287 -7.29 10.56 -3.95
C ILE A 287 -6.63 9.85 -2.75
N ILE A 288 -5.39 9.40 -2.90
CA ILE A 288 -4.64 8.73 -1.82
C ILE A 288 -4.47 9.67 -0.62
N PHE A 289 -4.13 10.94 -0.86
CA PHE A 289 -3.96 11.94 0.18
C PHE A 289 -5.25 12.16 0.98
N ILE A 290 -6.39 12.35 0.28
CA ILE A 290 -7.70 12.56 0.92
C ILE A 290 -8.07 11.34 1.77
N ILE A 291 -7.97 10.13 1.21
CA ILE A 291 -8.32 8.89 1.94
C ILE A 291 -7.42 8.71 3.16
N THR A 292 -6.12 8.97 3.01
CA THR A 292 -5.15 8.88 4.11
C THR A 292 -5.45 9.91 5.19
N ALA A 293 -5.70 11.17 4.82
CA ALA A 293 -6.05 12.25 5.75
C ALA A 293 -7.34 11.95 6.53
N LEU A 294 -8.37 11.42 5.85
CA LEU A 294 -9.62 11.00 6.49
C LEU A 294 -9.40 9.86 7.50
N ASN A 295 -8.54 8.89 7.17
CA ASN A 295 -8.20 7.82 8.11
C ASN A 295 -7.45 8.37 9.34
N PHE A 296 -6.49 9.28 9.15
CA PHE A 296 -5.80 9.94 10.27
C PHE A 296 -6.76 10.77 11.14
N ALA A 297 -7.68 11.49 10.54
CA ALA A 297 -8.69 12.24 11.29
C ALA A 297 -9.66 11.35 12.09
N GLY A 298 -9.84 10.10 11.67
CA GLY A 298 -10.69 9.12 12.35
C GLY A 298 -9.98 8.24 13.37
N GLN A 299 -8.63 8.27 13.44
CA GLN A 299 -7.85 7.31 14.23
C GLN A 299 -8.16 7.38 15.72
N ASP A 300 -8.36 8.56 16.31
CA ASP A 300 -8.57 8.76 17.75
C ASP A 300 -9.82 8.04 18.30
N ARG A 301 -10.75 7.66 17.40
CA ARG A 301 -11.98 6.98 17.79
C ARG A 301 -11.79 5.50 18.12
N TRP A 302 -10.76 4.85 17.56
CA TRP A 302 -10.60 3.40 17.66
C TRP A 302 -9.15 2.93 17.93
N VAL A 303 -8.15 3.77 17.72
CA VAL A 303 -6.75 3.48 18.08
C VAL A 303 -6.55 3.77 19.56
N LYS A 304 -6.13 2.76 20.32
CA LYS A 304 -5.85 2.88 21.76
C LYS A 304 -4.35 2.76 22.00
N THR A 305 -3.74 3.79 22.55
CA THR A 305 -2.37 3.76 23.07
C THR A 305 -2.33 3.14 24.46
N MET A 306 -1.23 2.47 24.77
CA MET A 306 -0.94 1.98 26.13
C MET A 306 -0.34 3.17 26.91
N ASP A 307 -1.18 4.03 27.49
CA ASP A 307 -0.76 5.10 28.41
C ASP A 307 -0.89 4.60 29.84
#